data_5e584e3907ded34dd9611153761b17da
#
_entry.id   5e584e3907ded34dd9611153761b17da
#
_cell.length_a   1.000
_cell.length_b   1.000
_cell.length_c   1.000
_cell.angle_alpha   90.00
_cell.angle_beta   90.00
_cell.angle_gamma   90.00
#
_symmetry.space_group_name_H-M   'P 1'
#
loop_
_entity.id
_entity.type
_entity.pdbx_description
1 polymer ?
#
loop_
_entity_poly.entity_id
_entity_poly.type
_entity_poly.pdbx_seq_one_letter_code
_entity_poly.pdbx_strand_id
1 'polypeptide(L)'
;VQLEEIMEKWENITLGGFINYDRIFKEKHSVSAMLGMTAEQETSKKVGAKRKSGPMYPGSDLTDLDVWVSGDNNGAYGGQSSWGFVSYLGRVNYVYDDKYSIELLGRRDGSSKLSKEQRWKNFYSVSGFWRISSEEFMKDFTWLSDLKVRYNYGKTGSVTGIDNYERYALIKNWGELFSV
;
A
#
# COMPACT_ATOMS: atom_id res chain seq x y z
N VAL A 1 27.55 26.91 13.04
CA VAL A 1 26.27 26.32 13.47
C VAL A 1 25.27 26.45 12.34
N GLN A 2 24.32 25.55 12.28
CA GLN A 2 23.24 25.56 11.25
C GLN A 2 21.92 25.35 11.95
N LEU A 3 20.92 26.15 11.61
CA LEU A 3 19.54 25.94 11.95
C LEU A 3 18.79 25.53 10.68
N GLU A 4 17.92 24.54 10.79
CA GLU A 4 17.08 24.05 9.72
C GLU A 4 15.68 23.77 10.27
N GLU A 5 14.68 24.34 9.65
CA GLU A 5 13.27 24.07 9.94
C GLU A 5 12.65 23.39 8.75
N ILE A 6 11.88 22.34 9.02
CA ILE A 6 11.21 21.54 7.99
C ILE A 6 9.76 21.36 8.38
N MET A 7 8.88 21.68 7.43
CA MET A 7 7.45 21.35 7.51
C MET A 7 7.13 20.30 6.44
N GLU A 8 6.55 19.19 6.88
CA GLU A 8 6.05 18.15 5.98
C GLU A 8 4.55 17.96 6.19
N LYS A 9 3.80 17.96 5.08
CA LYS A 9 2.38 17.68 5.07
C LYS A 9 2.11 16.44 4.22
N TRP A 10 1.36 15.52 4.79
CA TRP A 10 0.93 14.29 4.14
C TRP A 10 -0.60 14.29 4.03
N GLU A 11 -1.10 14.03 2.84
CA GLU A 11 -2.52 13.86 2.58
C GLU A 11 -2.72 12.50 1.92
N ASN A 12 -3.56 11.67 2.51
CA ASN A 12 -3.96 10.38 1.96
C ASN A 12 -5.48 10.36 1.82
N ILE A 13 -5.94 10.08 0.61
CA ILE A 13 -7.36 9.92 0.30
C ILE A 13 -7.57 8.51 -0.20
N THR A 14 -8.42 7.75 0.50
CA THR A 14 -8.81 6.41 0.10
C THR A 14 -10.30 6.35 -0.13
N LEU A 15 -10.70 5.88 -1.30
CA LEU A 15 -12.09 5.62 -1.67
C LEU A 15 -12.25 4.14 -1.96
N GLY A 16 -13.37 3.55 -1.53
CA GLY A 16 -13.65 2.15 -1.81
C GLY A 16 -15.14 1.86 -1.86
N GLY A 17 -15.50 0.91 -2.69
CA GLY A 17 -16.86 0.41 -2.80
C GLY A 17 -16.86 -1.09 -3.05
N PHE A 18 -17.79 -1.81 -2.41
CA PHE A 18 -17.91 -3.26 -2.50
C PHE A 18 -19.35 -3.65 -2.64
N ILE A 19 -19.60 -4.64 -3.49
CA ILE A 19 -20.89 -5.30 -3.64
C ILE A 19 -20.72 -6.74 -3.21
N ASN A 20 -21.53 -7.19 -2.28
CA ASN A 20 -21.52 -8.56 -1.77
C ASN A 20 -22.82 -9.26 -2.14
N TYR A 21 -22.70 -10.53 -2.48
CA TYR A 21 -23.82 -11.43 -2.73
C TYR A 21 -23.58 -12.71 -1.94
N ASP A 22 -24.53 -13.06 -1.08
CA ASP A 22 -24.46 -14.25 -0.24
C ASP A 22 -25.79 -15.01 -0.37
N ARG A 23 -25.71 -16.31 -0.68
CA ARG A 23 -26.90 -17.15 -0.78
C ARG A 23 -26.60 -18.60 -0.43
N ILE A 24 -27.56 -19.21 0.26
CA ILE A 24 -27.57 -20.64 0.55
C ILE A 24 -28.64 -21.30 -0.30
N PHE A 25 -28.27 -22.36 -1.03
CA PHE A 25 -29.16 -23.16 -1.85
C PHE A 25 -29.28 -24.57 -1.26
N LYS A 26 -30.50 -25.10 -1.21
CA LYS A 26 -30.76 -26.46 -0.73
C LYS A 26 -30.08 -26.79 0.59
N GLU A 27 -29.97 -25.80 1.50
CA GLU A 27 -29.36 -25.92 2.85
C GLU A 27 -27.88 -26.33 2.91
N LYS A 28 -27.32 -26.82 1.80
CA LYS A 28 -25.97 -27.39 1.73
C LYS A 28 -24.99 -26.60 0.87
N HIS A 29 -25.48 -25.74 -0.01
CA HIS A 29 -24.66 -25.02 -0.97
C HIS A 29 -24.62 -23.55 -0.59
N SER A 30 -23.55 -23.09 0.01
CA SER A 30 -23.31 -21.67 0.31
C SER A 30 -22.41 -21.06 -0.74
N VAL A 31 -22.90 -19.98 -1.37
CA VAL A 31 -22.16 -19.19 -2.35
C VAL A 31 -22.04 -17.77 -1.81
N SER A 32 -20.83 -17.26 -1.71
CA SER A 32 -20.58 -15.83 -1.50
C SER A 32 -19.72 -15.28 -2.62
N ALA A 33 -20.10 -14.11 -3.13
CA ALA A 33 -19.37 -13.40 -4.15
C ALA A 33 -19.18 -11.94 -3.73
N MET A 34 -18.03 -11.38 -4.03
CA MET A 34 -17.73 -9.98 -3.79
C MET A 34 -17.05 -9.38 -5.01
N LEU A 35 -17.52 -8.20 -5.40
CA LEU A 35 -16.84 -7.34 -6.37
C LEU A 35 -16.52 -6.03 -5.67
N GLY A 36 -15.32 -5.50 -5.90
CA GLY A 36 -14.90 -4.29 -5.26
C GLY A 36 -13.92 -3.48 -6.08
N MET A 37 -13.87 -2.21 -5.74
CA MET A 37 -12.88 -1.25 -6.24
C MET A 37 -12.37 -0.43 -5.08
N THR A 38 -11.07 -0.18 -5.06
CA THR A 38 -10.44 0.79 -4.17
C THR A 38 -9.55 1.72 -4.97
N ALA A 39 -9.52 2.99 -4.58
CA ALA A 39 -8.62 3.99 -5.13
C ALA A 39 -7.95 4.73 -3.98
N GLU A 40 -6.65 4.88 -4.05
CA GLU A 40 -5.83 5.57 -3.06
C GLU A 40 -4.97 6.61 -3.75
N GLN A 41 -4.90 7.79 -3.17
CA GLN A 41 -4.00 8.85 -3.60
C GLN A 41 -3.29 9.41 -2.38
N GLU A 42 -1.98 9.47 -2.45
CA GLU A 42 -1.15 10.13 -1.45
C GLU A 42 -0.44 11.31 -2.08
N THR A 43 -0.42 12.42 -1.35
CA THR A 43 0.34 13.62 -1.70
C THR A 43 1.16 14.03 -0.49
N SER A 44 2.47 14.15 -0.68
CA SER A 44 3.37 14.70 0.32
C SER A 44 3.94 16.03 -0.17
N LYS A 45 4.00 17.00 0.72
CA LYS A 45 4.58 18.32 0.48
C LYS A 45 5.58 18.61 1.58
N LYS A 46 6.81 18.94 1.18
CA LYS A 46 7.90 19.33 2.07
C LYS A 46 8.31 20.76 1.75
N VAL A 47 8.47 21.57 2.79
CA VAL A 47 9.06 22.89 2.71
C VAL A 47 10.07 23.00 3.84
N GLY A 48 11.27 23.42 3.52
CA GLY A 48 12.32 23.62 4.50
C GLY A 48 13.09 24.89 4.25
N ALA A 49 13.63 25.47 5.30
CA ALA A 49 14.54 26.58 5.24
C ALA A 49 15.72 26.35 6.16
N LYS A 50 16.90 26.81 5.74
CA LYS A 50 18.14 26.68 6.51
C LYS A 50 18.89 27.96 6.57
N ARG A 51 19.53 28.23 7.70
CA ARG A 51 20.48 29.30 7.90
C ARG A 51 21.79 28.78 8.53
N LYS A 52 22.89 29.28 8.07
CA LYS A 52 24.23 29.05 8.65
C LYS A 52 24.72 30.36 9.22
N SER A 53 25.44 30.34 10.26
CA SER A 53 26.24 31.40 10.91
C SER A 53 25.94 31.55 12.39
N GLY A 54 24.77 31.32 12.86
CA GLY A 54 24.42 31.41 14.27
C GLY A 54 23.40 32.51 14.60
N PRO A 55 22.86 32.53 15.81
CA PRO A 55 21.89 33.51 16.22
C PRO A 55 22.46 34.92 16.29
N MET A 56 21.65 35.93 16.04
CA MET A 56 22.00 37.34 16.13
C MET A 56 22.49 37.70 17.55
N TYR A 57 21.98 37.01 18.55
CA TYR A 57 22.38 37.17 19.95
C TYR A 57 23.09 35.90 20.42
N PRO A 58 24.44 35.89 20.47
CA PRO A 58 25.20 34.73 20.93
C PRO A 58 24.80 34.31 22.35
N GLY A 59 24.58 33.01 22.56
CA GLY A 59 24.16 32.47 23.86
C GLY A 59 22.67 32.49 24.12
N SER A 60 21.84 32.90 23.13
CA SER A 60 20.38 32.77 23.21
C SER A 60 19.94 31.39 22.75
N ASP A 61 18.89 30.86 23.38
CA ASP A 61 18.20 29.61 22.98
C ASP A 61 17.17 29.83 21.88
N LEU A 62 17.28 30.96 21.14
CA LEU A 62 16.32 31.31 20.09
C LEU A 62 16.51 30.38 18.88
N THR A 63 15.44 29.66 18.55
CA THR A 63 15.40 28.66 17.47
C THR A 63 14.69 29.15 16.20
N ASP A 64 14.09 30.34 16.24
CA ASP A 64 13.40 30.91 15.10
C ASP A 64 14.38 31.35 14.01
N LEU A 65 14.10 31.01 12.76
CA LEU A 65 14.94 31.36 11.61
C LEU A 65 15.16 32.88 11.44
N ASP A 66 14.22 33.69 11.86
CA ASP A 66 14.28 35.15 11.72
C ASP A 66 15.33 35.82 12.61
N VAL A 67 15.67 35.18 13.74
CA VAL A 67 16.70 35.71 14.68
C VAL A 67 18.12 35.25 14.34
N TRP A 68 18.29 34.51 13.29
CA TRP A 68 19.60 34.06 12.81
C TRP A 68 20.16 35.03 11.78
N VAL A 69 21.43 35.35 11.91
CA VAL A 69 22.12 36.23 10.96
C VAL A 69 22.14 35.60 9.58
N SER A 70 21.77 36.39 8.57
CA SER A 70 21.81 35.99 7.17
C SER A 70 23.25 35.83 6.70
N GLY A 71 23.64 34.65 6.27
CA GLY A 71 24.96 34.34 5.68
C GLY A 71 24.81 33.83 4.24
N ASP A 72 25.95 33.68 3.55
CA ASP A 72 26.00 33.29 2.13
C ASP A 72 25.44 31.91 1.80
N ASN A 73 25.15 31.08 2.81
CA ASN A 73 24.67 29.71 2.67
C ASN A 73 23.23 29.51 3.17
N ASN A 74 22.40 30.55 3.11
CA ASN A 74 21.00 30.45 3.39
C ASN A 74 20.26 29.82 2.22
N GLY A 75 19.25 29.00 2.50
CA GLY A 75 18.46 28.39 1.45
C GLY A 75 17.09 28.00 1.92
N ALA A 76 16.11 28.18 1.05
CA ALA A 76 14.82 27.55 1.12
C ALA A 76 14.76 26.43 0.09
N TYR A 77 14.15 25.33 0.43
CA TYR A 77 13.97 24.21 -0.46
C TYR A 77 12.59 23.58 -0.22
N GLY A 78 12.10 22.86 -1.19
CA GLY A 78 10.85 22.20 -1.05
C GLY A 78 10.59 21.28 -2.23
N GLY A 79 9.59 20.44 -2.08
CA GLY A 79 9.17 19.52 -3.10
C GLY A 79 7.78 19.02 -2.82
N GLN A 80 7.14 18.53 -3.87
CA GLN A 80 5.87 17.83 -3.77
C GLN A 80 5.98 16.51 -4.51
N SER A 81 5.47 15.47 -3.88
CA SER A 81 5.39 14.13 -4.45
C SER A 81 3.97 13.63 -4.35
N SER A 82 3.49 12.94 -5.39
CA SER A 82 2.17 12.34 -5.38
C SER A 82 2.20 11.01 -6.12
N TRP A 83 1.46 10.06 -5.59
CA TRP A 83 1.23 8.78 -6.26
C TRP A 83 -0.23 8.34 -6.08
N GLY A 84 -0.68 7.50 -6.98
CA GLY A 84 -2.03 6.94 -6.96
C GLY A 84 -2.01 5.45 -7.23
N PHE A 85 -2.96 4.76 -6.62
CA PHE A 85 -3.15 3.32 -6.72
C PHE A 85 -4.63 3.00 -6.88
N VAL A 86 -4.97 2.11 -7.80
CA VAL A 86 -6.34 1.66 -8.02
C VAL A 86 -6.34 0.15 -8.09
N SER A 87 -7.25 -0.49 -7.37
CA SER A 87 -7.45 -1.93 -7.37
C SER A 87 -8.89 -2.29 -7.71
N TYR A 88 -9.05 -3.23 -8.61
CA TYR A 88 -10.30 -3.95 -8.84
C TYR A 88 -10.13 -5.36 -8.32
N LEU A 89 -11.09 -5.84 -7.58
CA LEU A 89 -11.04 -7.18 -7.00
C LEU A 89 -12.38 -7.90 -7.15
N GLY A 90 -12.29 -9.20 -7.35
CA GLY A 90 -13.41 -10.11 -7.37
C GLY A 90 -13.07 -11.37 -6.58
N ARG A 91 -13.98 -11.78 -5.73
CA ARG A 91 -13.86 -13.00 -4.93
C ARG A 91 -15.15 -13.81 -5.05
N VAL A 92 -14.99 -15.12 -5.21
CA VAL A 92 -16.10 -16.08 -5.15
C VAL A 92 -15.66 -17.19 -4.21
N ASN A 93 -16.51 -17.48 -3.23
CA ASN A 93 -16.34 -18.58 -2.31
C ASN A 93 -17.56 -19.50 -2.39
N TYR A 94 -17.31 -20.79 -2.51
CA TYR A 94 -18.32 -21.82 -2.51
C TYR A 94 -18.05 -22.81 -1.39
N VAL A 95 -19.04 -23.07 -0.57
CA VAL A 95 -18.96 -24.05 0.51
C VAL A 95 -20.07 -25.08 0.32
N TYR A 96 -19.70 -26.35 0.43
CA TYR A 96 -20.62 -27.48 0.36
C TYR A 96 -20.69 -28.21 1.70
N ASP A 97 -21.89 -28.29 2.27
CA ASP A 97 -22.25 -29.03 3.49
C ASP A 97 -21.32 -28.71 4.69
N ASP A 98 -20.79 -27.46 4.73
CA ASP A 98 -19.76 -27.03 5.68
C ASP A 98 -18.48 -27.91 5.73
N LYS A 99 -18.35 -28.85 4.79
CA LYS A 99 -17.24 -29.80 4.70
C LYS A 99 -16.17 -29.37 3.72
N TYR A 100 -16.57 -28.86 2.58
CA TYR A 100 -15.66 -28.49 1.50
C TYR A 100 -15.83 -27.04 1.16
N SER A 101 -14.70 -26.35 0.90
CA SER A 101 -14.74 -24.98 0.38
C SER A 101 -13.73 -24.83 -0.74
N ILE A 102 -14.12 -24.02 -1.72
CA ILE A 102 -13.20 -23.47 -2.72
C ILE A 102 -13.44 -21.97 -2.82
N GLU A 103 -12.35 -21.20 -2.79
CA GLU A 103 -12.38 -19.76 -2.98
C GLU A 103 -11.46 -19.37 -4.12
N LEU A 104 -11.95 -18.50 -5.00
CA LEU A 104 -11.22 -17.89 -6.09
C LEU A 104 -11.17 -16.38 -5.86
N LEU A 105 -9.97 -15.82 -5.90
CA LEU A 105 -9.74 -14.38 -5.83
C LEU A 105 -9.01 -13.92 -7.09
N GLY A 106 -9.52 -12.89 -7.72
CA GLY A 106 -8.84 -12.14 -8.78
C GLY A 106 -8.68 -10.68 -8.38
N ARG A 107 -7.51 -10.09 -8.61
CA ARG A 107 -7.24 -8.67 -8.37
C ARG A 107 -6.44 -8.07 -9.51
N ARG A 108 -6.84 -6.89 -9.93
CA ARG A 108 -6.14 -6.10 -10.93
C ARG A 108 -5.76 -4.76 -10.34
N ASP A 109 -4.47 -4.52 -10.21
CA ASP A 109 -3.88 -3.36 -9.56
C ASP A 109 -3.21 -2.45 -10.59
N GLY A 110 -3.48 -1.15 -10.47
CA GLY A 110 -2.84 -0.11 -11.25
C GLY A 110 -2.12 0.88 -10.35
N SER A 111 -0.83 1.10 -10.59
CA SER A 111 -0.01 2.04 -9.84
C SER A 111 0.55 3.13 -10.73
N SER A 112 0.46 4.39 -10.27
CA SER A 112 1.07 5.52 -10.96
C SER A 112 2.61 5.50 -10.92
N LYS A 113 3.20 4.72 -10.02
CA LYS A 113 4.66 4.56 -9.91
C LYS A 113 5.27 3.79 -11.07
N LEU A 114 4.47 2.98 -11.77
CA LEU A 114 4.89 2.16 -12.90
C LEU A 114 4.71 2.88 -14.24
N SER A 115 5.46 2.49 -15.25
CA SER A 115 5.31 2.98 -16.62
C SER A 115 3.91 2.68 -17.17
N LYS A 116 3.49 3.40 -18.22
CA LYS A 116 2.15 3.24 -18.81
C LYS A 116 1.91 1.79 -19.26
N GLU A 117 2.91 1.14 -19.83
CA GLU A 117 2.87 -0.23 -20.36
C GLU A 117 2.80 -1.27 -19.25
N GLN A 118 3.39 -0.98 -18.09
CA GLN A 118 3.48 -1.91 -16.97
C GLN A 118 2.59 -1.55 -15.78
N ARG A 119 1.79 -0.49 -15.90
CA ARG A 119 0.98 0.06 -14.81
C ARG A 119 0.03 -0.94 -14.20
N TRP A 120 -0.57 -1.81 -15.01
CA TRP A 120 -1.56 -2.77 -14.57
C TRP A 120 -0.97 -4.15 -14.38
N LYS A 121 -1.21 -4.73 -13.23
CA LYS A 121 -0.80 -6.09 -12.88
C LYS A 121 -2.01 -6.90 -12.42
N ASN A 122 -2.05 -8.17 -12.81
CA ASN A 122 -3.10 -9.09 -12.41
C ASN A 122 -2.54 -10.08 -11.38
N PHE A 123 -3.32 -10.32 -10.35
CA PHE A 123 -3.04 -11.24 -9.28
C PHE A 123 -4.21 -12.19 -9.12
N TYR A 124 -3.94 -13.40 -8.70
CA TYR A 124 -4.96 -14.39 -8.45
C TYR A 124 -4.56 -15.31 -7.32
N SER A 125 -5.54 -15.82 -6.62
CA SER A 125 -5.35 -16.89 -5.67
C SER A 125 -6.51 -17.86 -5.70
N VAL A 126 -6.17 -19.12 -5.38
CA VAL A 126 -7.12 -20.20 -5.20
C VAL A 126 -6.86 -20.77 -3.82
N SER A 127 -7.90 -20.90 -3.03
CA SER A 127 -7.83 -21.54 -1.72
C SER A 127 -8.98 -22.51 -1.54
N GLY A 128 -8.80 -23.44 -0.64
CA GLY A 128 -9.83 -24.37 -0.29
C GLY A 128 -9.57 -25.03 1.04
N PHE A 129 -10.60 -25.61 1.60
CA PHE A 129 -10.47 -26.46 2.77
C PHE A 129 -11.34 -27.71 2.66
N TRP A 130 -10.92 -28.72 3.38
CA TRP A 130 -11.68 -29.92 3.69
C TRP A 130 -11.73 -30.12 5.19
N ARG A 131 -12.95 -30.11 5.74
CA ARG A 131 -13.20 -30.39 7.15
C ARG A 131 -13.42 -31.90 7.31
N ILE A 132 -12.36 -32.61 7.61
CA ILE A 132 -12.31 -34.07 7.73
C ILE A 132 -13.18 -34.53 8.92
N SER A 133 -13.17 -33.76 10.01
CA SER A 133 -13.95 -34.09 11.23
C SER A 133 -15.46 -34.18 10.99
N SER A 134 -15.97 -33.56 9.90
CA SER A 134 -17.39 -33.62 9.56
C SER A 134 -17.77 -34.83 8.69
N GLU A 135 -16.81 -35.65 8.34
CA GLU A 135 -17.06 -36.85 7.52
C GLU A 135 -17.64 -38.01 8.34
N GLU A 136 -18.41 -38.88 7.70
CA GLU A 136 -19.06 -40.03 8.36
C GLU A 136 -18.04 -40.94 9.05
N PHE A 137 -16.89 -41.21 8.42
CA PHE A 137 -15.85 -42.09 8.94
C PHE A 137 -15.13 -41.52 10.17
N MET A 138 -15.31 -40.23 10.48
CA MET A 138 -14.69 -39.58 11.65
C MET A 138 -15.61 -39.54 12.88
N LYS A 139 -16.88 -39.92 12.75
CA LYS A 139 -17.86 -39.85 13.84
C LYS A 139 -17.47 -40.70 15.06
N ASP A 140 -16.74 -41.78 14.86
CA ASP A 140 -16.30 -42.67 15.93
C ASP A 140 -15.09 -42.14 16.72
N PHE A 141 -14.42 -41.10 16.20
CA PHE A 141 -13.25 -40.49 16.85
C PHE A 141 -13.65 -39.35 17.76
N THR A 142 -14.30 -39.63 18.88
CA THR A 142 -14.85 -38.65 19.83
C THR A 142 -13.83 -37.77 20.54
N TRP A 143 -12.56 -38.15 20.51
CA TRP A 143 -11.46 -37.38 21.08
C TRP A 143 -11.04 -36.20 20.19
N LEU A 144 -11.43 -36.18 18.91
CA LEU A 144 -11.05 -35.18 17.95
C LEU A 144 -12.22 -34.25 17.65
N SER A 145 -12.15 -33.00 18.12
CA SER A 145 -13.23 -32.03 18.03
C SER A 145 -13.34 -31.38 16.64
N ASP A 146 -12.21 -31.00 16.02
CA ASP A 146 -12.18 -30.44 14.67
C ASP A 146 -10.85 -30.77 13.98
N LEU A 147 -10.93 -31.30 12.76
CA LEU A 147 -9.80 -31.53 11.87
C LEU A 147 -10.11 -30.94 10.51
N LYS A 148 -9.33 -29.91 10.12
CA LYS A 148 -9.48 -29.21 8.85
C LYS A 148 -8.14 -29.08 8.13
N VAL A 149 -8.09 -29.55 6.90
CA VAL A 149 -6.96 -29.30 5.99
C VAL A 149 -7.27 -28.11 5.11
N ARG A 150 -6.30 -27.18 4.94
CA ARG A 150 -6.42 -25.99 4.10
C ARG A 150 -5.29 -25.96 3.09
N TYR A 151 -5.63 -25.56 1.88
CA TYR A 151 -4.68 -25.31 0.80
C TYR A 151 -4.87 -23.92 0.24
N ASN A 152 -3.76 -23.21 0.02
CA ASN A 152 -3.76 -21.89 -0.61
C ASN A 152 -2.65 -21.83 -1.65
N TYR A 153 -2.98 -21.33 -2.83
CA TYR A 153 -2.03 -21.04 -3.88
C TYR A 153 -2.35 -19.68 -4.50
N GLY A 154 -1.34 -18.84 -4.70
CA GLY A 154 -1.61 -17.53 -5.29
C GLY A 154 -0.34 -16.82 -5.72
N LYS A 155 -0.55 -15.84 -6.59
CA LYS A 155 0.47 -14.88 -7.04
C LYS A 155 0.15 -13.52 -6.46
N THR A 156 1.10 -12.96 -5.72
CA THR A 156 1.02 -11.60 -5.18
C THR A 156 2.12 -10.72 -5.75
N GLY A 157 2.02 -9.42 -5.55
CA GLY A 157 3.05 -8.47 -5.92
C GLY A 157 3.01 -7.25 -5.00
N SER A 158 4.10 -6.51 -4.97
CA SER A 158 4.22 -5.28 -4.21
C SER A 158 4.85 -4.20 -5.08
N VAL A 159 4.46 -2.96 -4.83
CA VAL A 159 5.10 -1.74 -5.37
C VAL A 159 5.93 -1.03 -4.31
N THR A 160 6.14 -1.68 -3.16
CA THR A 160 6.98 -1.16 -2.07
C THR A 160 8.44 -1.08 -2.54
N GLY A 161 9.10 0.05 -2.28
CA GLY A 161 10.48 0.28 -2.73
C GLY A 161 10.62 0.87 -4.13
N ILE A 162 9.50 1.11 -4.84
CA ILE A 162 9.50 1.83 -6.11
C ILE A 162 9.23 3.31 -5.81
N ASP A 163 10.15 4.18 -6.25
CA ASP A 163 9.97 5.63 -6.12
C ASP A 163 8.80 6.15 -6.95
N ASN A 164 8.17 7.23 -6.49
CA ASN A 164 6.97 7.80 -7.12
C ASN A 164 7.19 8.21 -8.58
N TYR A 165 8.43 8.51 -8.97
CA TYR A 165 8.81 9.00 -10.29
C TYR A 165 9.83 8.12 -11.02
N GLU A 166 10.11 6.91 -10.52
CA GLU A 166 11.10 5.98 -11.10
C GLU A 166 10.76 5.60 -12.56
N ARG A 167 9.49 5.72 -12.95
CA ARG A 167 9.04 5.54 -14.33
C ARG A 167 9.62 6.56 -15.34
N TYR A 168 10.15 7.67 -14.86
CA TYR A 168 10.80 8.69 -15.65
C TYR A 168 12.32 8.49 -15.59
N ALA A 169 13.01 8.66 -16.71
CA ALA A 169 14.46 8.76 -16.73
C ALA A 169 14.86 10.09 -16.08
N LEU A 170 15.06 10.09 -14.77
CA LEU A 170 15.51 11.27 -14.04
C LEU A 170 17.01 11.45 -14.28
N ILE A 171 17.40 12.52 -14.94
CA ILE A 171 18.79 12.95 -15.01
C ILE A 171 19.11 13.65 -13.69
N LYS A 172 19.90 13.02 -12.83
CA LYS A 172 20.53 13.73 -11.72
C LYS A 172 21.56 14.69 -12.31
N ASN A 173 21.32 15.99 -12.20
CA ASN A 173 22.37 16.97 -12.50
C ASN A 173 23.53 16.73 -11.51
N TRP A 174 24.56 16.09 -11.99
CA TRP A 174 25.87 16.10 -11.35
C TRP A 174 26.46 17.48 -11.62
N GLY A 175 26.21 18.43 -10.72
CA GLY A 175 26.64 19.82 -10.82
C GLY A 175 28.13 20.06 -10.73
N GLU A 176 28.99 19.09 -11.07
CA GLU A 176 30.45 19.23 -10.93
C GLU A 176 31.25 18.79 -12.17
N LEU A 177 30.67 18.66 -13.34
CA LEU A 177 31.45 18.19 -14.50
C LEU A 177 31.95 19.28 -15.46
N PHE A 178 31.74 20.57 -15.19
CA PHE A 178 32.26 21.67 -16.02
C PHE A 178 32.66 22.87 -15.16
N SER A 179 33.71 22.72 -14.34
CA SER A 179 34.59 23.83 -13.96
C SER A 179 35.83 23.78 -14.86
N VAL A 180 35.83 24.58 -15.92
CA VAL A 180 37.05 24.94 -16.65
C VAL A 180 37.58 26.20 -16.04
#